data_9bf0f49764d8cc4073a9001c77296732
#
_entry.id   9bf0f49764d8cc4073a9001c77296732
#
_cell.length_a   1.000
_cell.length_b   1.000
_cell.length_c   1.000
_cell.angle_alpha   90.00
_cell.angle_beta   90.00
_cell.angle_gamma   90.00
#
_symmetry.space_group_name_H-M   'P 1'
#
loop_
_entity.id
_entity.type
_entity.pdbx_description
1 polymer ?
#
loop_
_entity_poly.entity_id
_entity_poly.type
_entity_poly.pdbx_seq_one_letter_code
_entity_poly.pdbx_strand_id
1 'polypeptide(L)'
;MINTSWFKKLALIAVLAMLVAACGGDGSSDTTEGGTDTTEGATDTTEGMTDTTEGMTDTTAAAGGEYVIGYSNGGGVGNGFREEQVCTAKAEALASGQVTELRTIHRNTDAAGQLADIRELIAAGVDAIVFNPNDPEALNPALEEAAAAGIPTVSVDAFVTHEGTFNLYNNQVEYARLGAEWLFEQMGGSGNVYYMRGFAGHPADSDRHIGFQEALANYPDITVLPNEEGVHTGWDPATTTTLINEWLTSGQYADTDGIWTSGMDSQVVDAIQQAGEAFVPIVGADLGAFVAQLLDTEGFAGLEGSAVTNTAAVGGAGVNVALRLLANEELETAEGAAQPNTILLDPVLADNVSDEGIATLESWVVDGLDPLWPLGLTIEGFTTYTPEQAVACLGPGE
;
A
#
# COMPACT_ATOMS: atom_id res chain seq x y z
N MET A 1 32.36 33.78 -34.82
CA MET A 1 33.09 34.77 -33.99
C MET A 1 32.40 34.77 -32.65
N ILE A 2 32.85 33.91 -31.74
CA ILE A 2 33.76 34.19 -30.61
C ILE A 2 33.16 35.29 -29.72
N ASN A 3 32.68 34.95 -28.56
CA ASN A 3 33.37 35.25 -27.33
C ASN A 3 32.88 34.42 -26.13
N THR A 4 33.83 33.77 -25.55
CA THR A 4 33.90 33.00 -24.31
C THR A 4 34.02 33.90 -23.10
N SER A 5 33.70 33.35 -21.96
CA SER A 5 34.17 33.61 -20.61
C SER A 5 33.24 34.36 -19.68
N TRP A 6 32.83 33.64 -18.62
CA TRP A 6 33.18 34.02 -17.27
C TRP A 6 33.06 32.83 -16.32
N PHE A 7 34.25 32.33 -16.01
CA PHE A 7 34.51 31.39 -14.90
C PHE A 7 34.84 32.17 -13.62
N LYS A 8 34.48 31.56 -12.50
CA LYS A 8 35.05 31.69 -11.14
C LYS A 8 34.52 32.78 -10.25
N LYS A 9 33.90 32.34 -9.15
CA LYS A 9 34.37 32.64 -7.79
C LYS A 9 33.89 31.54 -6.81
N LEU A 10 34.85 30.79 -6.32
CA LEU A 10 34.80 30.03 -5.07
C LEU A 10 34.67 30.99 -3.88
N ALA A 11 33.93 30.60 -2.85
CA ALA A 11 34.17 31.02 -1.50
C ALA A 11 33.92 29.86 -0.52
N LEU A 12 34.97 29.34 0.05
CA LEU A 12 35.06 28.52 1.25
C LEU A 12 34.54 29.29 2.48
N ILE A 13 33.77 28.62 3.37
CA ILE A 13 33.75 28.95 4.82
C ILE A 13 33.48 27.59 5.53
N ALA A 14 34.46 27.01 6.05
CA ALA A 14 35.02 26.81 7.39
C ALA A 14 34.09 26.16 8.41
N VAL A 15 34.52 24.96 8.78
CA VAL A 15 34.16 24.09 9.91
C VAL A 15 34.37 24.82 11.25
N LEU A 16 33.41 24.66 12.17
CA LEU A 16 33.68 24.87 13.59
C LEU A 16 33.09 23.71 14.41
N ALA A 17 33.97 22.83 14.82
CA ALA A 17 33.74 21.81 15.83
C ALA A 17 33.81 22.45 17.24
N MET A 18 32.87 22.12 18.13
CA MET A 18 33.04 22.26 19.57
C MET A 18 32.72 20.97 20.28
N LEU A 19 33.80 20.36 20.76
CA LEU A 19 33.83 19.38 21.84
C LEU A 19 33.57 20.10 23.18
N VAL A 20 32.72 19.56 24.03
CA VAL A 20 32.82 19.72 25.49
C VAL A 20 32.65 18.35 26.15
N ALA A 21 33.66 18.02 26.95
CA ALA A 21 33.88 16.79 27.67
C ALA A 21 33.19 16.79 29.05
N ALA A 22 32.76 15.61 29.44
CA ALA A 22 32.91 14.85 30.70
C ALA A 22 32.97 15.57 32.05
N CYS A 23 32.20 14.97 33.00
CA CYS A 23 32.53 14.56 34.37
C CYS A 23 31.21 14.06 34.99
N GLY A 24 31.03 12.88 35.53
CA GLY A 24 31.84 12.12 36.48
C GLY A 24 31.18 12.21 37.85
N GLY A 25 30.65 11.11 38.38
CA GLY A 25 30.17 11.08 39.78
C GLY A 25 29.51 9.78 40.14
N ASP A 26 30.28 8.95 40.82
CA ASP A 26 29.94 7.69 41.53
C ASP A 26 28.95 7.86 42.70
N GLY A 27 28.37 6.71 43.14
CA GLY A 27 27.84 6.58 44.48
C GLY A 27 26.71 5.54 44.59
N SER A 28 27.05 4.26 44.67
CA SER A 28 27.08 3.38 45.84
C SER A 28 25.75 3.03 46.50
N SER A 29 25.43 1.73 46.37
CA SER A 29 24.91 0.74 47.31
C SER A 29 23.94 1.16 48.43
N ASP A 30 22.82 0.44 48.60
CA ASP A 30 22.71 -0.49 49.72
C ASP A 30 21.51 -1.44 49.60
N THR A 31 21.74 -2.62 50.09
CA THR A 31 20.91 -3.80 50.31
C THR A 31 19.94 -3.60 51.46
N THR A 32 18.76 -4.23 51.42
CA THR A 32 18.29 -5.03 52.60
C THR A 32 17.19 -6.03 52.20
N GLU A 33 17.38 -7.20 52.77
CA GLU A 33 16.58 -8.42 52.74
C GLU A 33 15.24 -8.32 53.50
N GLY A 34 14.35 -9.26 53.20
CA GLY A 34 13.69 -10.02 54.23
C GLY A 34 12.17 -9.96 54.30
N GLY A 35 11.58 -11.15 54.22
CA GLY A 35 10.28 -11.40 54.83
C GLY A 35 9.34 -12.35 54.07
N THR A 36 9.58 -13.64 54.25
CA THR A 36 8.60 -14.75 54.09
C THR A 36 7.44 -14.56 55.06
N ASP A 37 6.21 -14.83 54.61
CA ASP A 37 5.31 -15.64 55.45
C ASP A 37 4.20 -16.32 54.64
N THR A 38 4.05 -17.59 54.96
CA THR A 38 3.06 -18.58 54.54
C THR A 38 1.81 -18.47 55.40
N THR A 39 0.62 -18.68 54.85
CA THR A 39 -0.45 -19.40 55.58
C THR A 39 -1.44 -20.06 54.59
N GLU A 40 -1.69 -21.31 54.93
CA GLU A 40 -2.62 -22.27 54.32
C GLU A 40 -4.10 -21.96 54.63
N GLY A 41 -4.97 -22.44 53.72
CA GLY A 41 -6.13 -23.23 54.13
C GLY A 41 -7.51 -22.56 54.10
N ALA A 42 -8.37 -23.02 53.22
CA ALA A 42 -9.59 -23.77 53.57
C ALA A 42 -10.47 -23.99 52.33
N THR A 43 -10.81 -25.23 52.12
CA THR A 43 -11.86 -25.77 51.24
C THR A 43 -13.24 -25.30 51.70
N ASP A 44 -14.12 -24.97 50.79
CA ASP A 44 -15.54 -25.34 50.92
C ASP A 44 -16.23 -25.53 49.56
N THR A 45 -16.97 -26.60 49.47
CA THR A 45 -17.81 -27.10 48.39
C THR A 45 -19.17 -26.45 48.42
N THR A 46 -19.72 -26.02 47.30
CA THR A 46 -21.16 -26.09 47.05
C THR A 46 -21.49 -26.19 45.57
N GLU A 47 -22.48 -27.05 45.35
CA GLU A 47 -23.00 -27.57 44.10
C GLU A 47 -23.73 -26.54 43.20
N GLY A 48 -23.59 -26.72 41.88
CA GLY A 48 -24.65 -26.84 40.93
C GLY A 48 -25.50 -25.61 40.54
N MET A 49 -25.23 -25.10 39.36
CA MET A 49 -26.30 -24.69 38.44
C MET A 49 -25.76 -24.78 37.01
N THR A 50 -26.39 -25.64 36.22
CA THR A 50 -26.24 -25.76 34.79
C THR A 50 -26.82 -24.51 34.13
N ASP A 51 -25.99 -23.74 33.43
CA ASP A 51 -26.46 -22.80 32.42
C ASP A 51 -25.78 -23.12 31.10
N THR A 52 -26.61 -23.46 30.12
CA THR A 52 -26.23 -23.74 28.75
C THR A 52 -25.87 -22.45 28.06
N THR A 53 -24.59 -22.15 27.94
CA THR A 53 -24.07 -21.16 27.00
C THR A 53 -23.58 -21.90 25.77
N GLU A 54 -24.25 -21.63 24.66
CA GLU A 54 -23.85 -22.06 23.33
C GLU A 54 -22.39 -21.67 23.06
N GLY A 55 -21.64 -22.66 22.57
CA GLY A 55 -20.20 -22.52 22.39
C GLY A 55 -19.87 -21.48 21.34
N MET A 56 -19.18 -20.44 21.75
CA MET A 56 -18.20 -19.79 20.91
C MET A 56 -17.11 -20.83 20.65
N THR A 57 -17.04 -21.29 19.43
CA THR A 57 -15.89 -22.06 18.96
C THR A 57 -14.69 -21.09 18.96
N ASP A 58 -13.94 -21.13 20.04
CA ASP A 58 -12.58 -20.62 20.09
C ASP A 58 -11.77 -21.46 19.08
N THR A 59 -11.60 -20.92 17.88
CA THR A 59 -10.67 -21.46 16.89
C THR A 59 -9.27 -21.12 17.41
N THR A 60 -8.79 -21.92 18.35
CA THR A 60 -7.36 -22.02 18.64
C THR A 60 -6.68 -22.41 17.32
N ALA A 61 -5.95 -21.45 16.73
CA ALA A 61 -5.06 -21.69 15.62
C ALA A 61 -4.22 -22.94 15.89
N ALA A 62 -4.28 -23.90 14.99
CA ALA A 62 -3.48 -25.10 15.06
C ALA A 62 -2.00 -24.67 14.99
N ALA A 63 -1.28 -24.81 16.09
CA ALA A 63 0.18 -24.71 16.11
C ALA A 63 0.75 -25.90 15.34
N GLY A 64 1.02 -25.71 14.05
CA GLY A 64 1.47 -26.78 13.16
C GLY A 64 1.83 -26.30 11.76
N GLY A 65 2.30 -25.04 11.62
CA GLY A 65 2.79 -24.57 10.34
C GLY A 65 3.94 -25.43 9.82
N GLU A 66 4.07 -25.57 8.51
CA GLU A 66 5.07 -26.39 7.84
C GLU A 66 6.13 -25.54 7.14
N TYR A 67 5.78 -24.30 6.71
CA TYR A 67 6.57 -23.49 5.80
C TYR A 67 7.20 -22.26 6.45
N VAL A 68 8.37 -21.88 5.92
CA VAL A 68 9.02 -20.57 6.14
C VAL A 68 8.91 -19.76 4.85
N ILE A 69 8.21 -18.66 4.88
CA ILE A 69 8.03 -17.80 3.71
C ILE A 69 8.95 -16.58 3.84
N GLY A 70 9.73 -16.29 2.78
CA GLY A 70 10.48 -15.05 2.66
C GLY A 70 9.59 -13.94 2.10
N TYR A 71 9.65 -12.73 2.68
CA TYR A 71 8.96 -11.56 2.16
C TYR A 71 9.94 -10.38 1.99
N SER A 72 10.10 -9.87 0.76
CA SER A 72 10.97 -8.73 0.48
C SER A 72 10.16 -7.54 -0.05
N ASN A 73 10.19 -6.42 0.69
CA ASN A 73 9.62 -5.16 0.28
C ASN A 73 10.71 -4.09 0.23
N GLY A 74 11.22 -3.84 -0.98
CA GLY A 74 12.46 -3.10 -1.22
C GLY A 74 12.33 -1.57 -1.17
N GLY A 75 11.20 -1.02 -0.73
CA GLY A 75 11.02 0.44 -0.69
C GLY A 75 9.82 0.88 0.13
N GLY A 76 9.69 2.20 0.27
CA GLY A 76 8.50 2.82 0.85
C GLY A 76 8.32 2.58 2.36
N VAL A 77 9.39 2.39 3.13
CA VAL A 77 9.29 2.37 4.60
C VAL A 77 8.66 3.69 5.07
N GLY A 78 7.54 3.58 5.81
CA GLY A 78 6.71 4.71 6.23
C GLY A 78 5.66 5.16 5.21
N ASN A 79 5.58 4.52 4.04
CA ASN A 79 4.46 4.70 3.11
C ASN A 79 3.33 3.73 3.48
N GLY A 80 2.10 4.25 3.69
CA GLY A 80 0.97 3.47 4.19
C GLY A 80 0.71 2.20 3.37
N PHE A 81 0.70 2.29 2.04
CA PHE A 81 0.50 1.13 1.15
C PHE A 81 1.56 0.03 1.35
N ARG A 82 2.84 0.43 1.52
CA ARG A 82 3.94 -0.52 1.71
C ARG A 82 3.96 -1.15 3.11
N GLU A 83 3.61 -0.38 4.13
CA GLU A 83 3.45 -0.90 5.50
C GLU A 83 2.28 -1.90 5.56
N GLU A 84 1.16 -1.56 4.94
CA GLU A 84 0.00 -2.44 4.89
C GLU A 84 0.27 -3.73 4.11
N GLN A 85 1.03 -3.70 3.02
CA GLN A 85 1.47 -4.91 2.33
C GLN A 85 2.21 -5.87 3.26
N VAL A 86 3.07 -5.36 4.14
CA VAL A 86 3.77 -6.18 5.15
C VAL A 86 2.78 -6.72 6.17
N CYS A 87 1.84 -5.90 6.65
CA CYS A 87 0.84 -6.30 7.63
C CYS A 87 -0.11 -7.37 7.08
N THR A 88 -0.57 -7.22 5.84
CA THR A 88 -1.43 -8.22 5.19
C THR A 88 -0.69 -9.53 4.92
N ALA A 89 0.60 -9.48 4.55
CA ALA A 89 1.43 -10.67 4.40
C ALA A 89 1.60 -11.42 5.75
N LYS A 90 1.81 -10.68 6.85
CA LYS A 90 1.85 -11.24 8.21
C LYS A 90 0.53 -11.88 8.61
N ALA A 91 -0.58 -11.17 8.36
CA ALA A 91 -1.92 -11.66 8.67
C ALA A 91 -2.26 -12.95 7.93
N GLU A 92 -1.95 -13.04 6.62
CA GLU A 92 -2.18 -14.26 5.84
C GLU A 92 -1.29 -15.41 6.32
N ALA A 93 -0.01 -15.14 6.56
CA ALA A 93 0.89 -16.14 7.09
C ALA A 93 0.38 -16.73 8.42
N LEU A 94 -0.15 -15.89 9.31
CA LEU A 94 -0.75 -16.33 10.58
C LEU A 94 -2.07 -17.06 10.37
N ALA A 95 -3.00 -16.48 9.60
CA ALA A 95 -4.36 -17.01 9.41
C ALA A 95 -4.38 -18.34 8.66
N SER A 96 -3.46 -18.56 7.71
CA SER A 96 -3.33 -19.82 6.97
C SER A 96 -3.07 -21.03 7.88
N GLY A 97 -2.45 -20.82 9.04
CA GLY A 97 -2.00 -21.89 9.94
C GLY A 97 -0.91 -22.80 9.36
N GLN A 98 -0.40 -22.49 8.15
CA GLN A 98 0.60 -23.29 7.42
C GLN A 98 2.02 -22.70 7.51
N VAL A 99 2.16 -21.45 7.95
CA VAL A 99 3.44 -20.73 8.02
C VAL A 99 3.94 -20.69 9.46
N THR A 100 5.17 -21.17 9.67
CA THR A 100 5.84 -21.10 10.98
C THR A 100 6.59 -19.79 11.18
N GLU A 101 7.08 -19.21 10.10
CA GLU A 101 7.85 -17.95 10.09
C GLU A 101 7.59 -17.19 8.80
N LEU A 102 7.24 -15.90 8.89
CA LEU A 102 7.34 -14.97 7.78
C LEU A 102 8.62 -14.15 7.94
N ARG A 103 9.66 -14.51 7.18
CA ARG A 103 10.96 -13.83 7.23
C ARG A 103 10.93 -12.57 6.38
N THR A 104 10.67 -11.43 7.00
CA THR A 104 10.46 -10.15 6.33
C THR A 104 11.74 -9.34 6.23
N ILE A 105 12.07 -8.85 5.01
CA ILE A 105 13.07 -7.83 4.75
C ILE A 105 12.33 -6.62 4.17
N HIS A 106 12.03 -5.63 5.02
CA HIS A 106 11.37 -4.38 4.63
C HIS A 106 12.29 -3.20 4.92
N ARG A 107 12.83 -2.61 3.88
CA ARG A 107 13.80 -1.51 3.98
C ARG A 107 13.85 -0.68 2.70
N ASN A 108 14.17 0.60 2.82
CA ASN A 108 14.43 1.44 1.66
C ASN A 108 15.77 1.01 1.01
N THR A 109 15.69 0.52 -0.21
CA THR A 109 16.84 0.08 -1.01
C THR A 109 16.57 0.28 -2.49
N ASP A 110 17.62 0.15 -3.32
CA ASP A 110 17.50 0.07 -4.77
C ASP A 110 17.37 -1.38 -5.27
N ALA A 111 17.28 -1.56 -6.58
CA ALA A 111 17.16 -2.88 -7.19
C ALA A 111 18.37 -3.80 -6.87
N ALA A 112 19.57 -3.24 -6.74
CA ALA A 112 20.77 -4.02 -6.38
C ALA A 112 20.72 -4.50 -4.93
N GLY A 113 20.23 -3.65 -4.02
CA GLY A 113 20.00 -4.02 -2.63
C GLY A 113 18.89 -5.06 -2.49
N GLN A 114 17.78 -4.92 -3.22
CA GLN A 114 16.71 -5.92 -3.19
C GLN A 114 17.14 -7.27 -3.80
N LEU A 115 17.96 -7.25 -4.85
CA LEU A 115 18.57 -8.48 -5.38
C LEU A 115 19.40 -9.21 -4.31
N ALA A 116 20.13 -8.47 -3.46
CA ALA A 116 20.85 -9.04 -2.32
C ALA A 116 19.90 -9.59 -1.25
N ASP A 117 18.78 -8.91 -0.99
CA ASP A 117 17.76 -9.38 -0.05
C ASP A 117 17.13 -10.71 -0.49
N ILE A 118 16.80 -10.86 -1.77
CA ILE A 118 16.26 -12.11 -2.31
C ILE A 118 17.30 -13.24 -2.16
N ARG A 119 18.59 -12.98 -2.43
CA ARG A 119 19.67 -13.95 -2.20
C ARG A 119 19.86 -14.33 -0.75
N GLU A 120 19.65 -13.37 0.17
CA GLU A 120 19.66 -13.65 1.62
C GLU A 120 18.54 -14.61 2.00
N LEU A 121 17.32 -14.42 1.48
CA LEU A 121 16.19 -15.32 1.70
C LEU A 121 16.46 -16.72 1.12
N ILE A 122 17.03 -16.82 -0.10
CA ILE A 122 17.45 -18.10 -0.69
C ILE A 122 18.48 -18.81 0.19
N ALA A 123 19.50 -18.07 0.64
CA ALA A 123 20.56 -18.63 1.50
C ALA A 123 20.03 -19.05 2.90
N ALA A 124 18.97 -18.41 3.37
CA ALA A 124 18.27 -18.75 4.60
C ALA A 124 17.41 -20.02 4.48
N GLY A 125 17.20 -20.54 3.25
CA GLY A 125 16.47 -21.77 2.99
C GLY A 125 14.97 -21.64 3.20
N VAL A 126 14.37 -20.50 2.80
CA VAL A 126 12.92 -20.32 2.82
C VAL A 126 12.25 -21.23 1.77
N ASP A 127 11.00 -21.63 2.02
CA ASP A 127 10.26 -22.54 1.14
C ASP A 127 9.66 -21.80 -0.08
N ALA A 128 9.31 -20.52 0.05
CA ALA A 128 8.88 -19.66 -1.04
C ALA A 128 9.27 -18.20 -0.79
N ILE A 129 9.31 -17.38 -1.83
CA ILE A 129 9.62 -15.95 -1.73
C ILE A 129 8.50 -15.12 -2.35
N VAL A 130 7.95 -14.20 -1.57
CA VAL A 130 7.02 -13.15 -2.01
C VAL A 130 7.76 -11.82 -1.96
N PHE A 131 7.59 -10.98 -2.98
CA PHE A 131 8.31 -9.71 -3.01
C PHE A 131 7.59 -8.64 -3.85
N ASN A 132 7.72 -7.38 -3.45
CA ASN A 132 7.32 -6.24 -4.27
C ASN A 132 8.55 -5.69 -5.00
N PRO A 133 8.66 -5.84 -6.34
CA PRO A 133 9.88 -5.55 -7.05
C PRO A 133 10.15 -4.06 -7.21
N ASN A 134 11.41 -3.65 -7.02
CA ASN A 134 11.87 -2.29 -7.33
C ASN A 134 12.18 -2.08 -8.81
N ASP A 135 12.37 -3.18 -9.56
CA ASP A 135 12.70 -3.13 -10.98
C ASP A 135 12.25 -4.44 -11.65
N PRO A 136 11.65 -4.38 -12.85
CA PRO A 136 11.07 -5.56 -13.49
C PRO A 136 12.11 -6.57 -14.04
N GLU A 137 13.36 -6.17 -14.26
CA GLU A 137 14.39 -7.01 -14.89
C GLU A 137 15.61 -7.26 -13.99
N ALA A 138 15.98 -6.28 -13.15
CA ALA A 138 17.21 -6.34 -12.37
C ALA A 138 17.23 -7.48 -11.33
N LEU A 139 16.06 -8.00 -10.95
CA LEU A 139 15.93 -9.09 -9.98
C LEU A 139 16.04 -10.48 -10.62
N ASN A 140 15.93 -10.61 -11.95
CA ASN A 140 15.91 -11.89 -12.66
C ASN A 140 17.07 -12.84 -12.29
N PRO A 141 18.34 -12.38 -12.11
CA PRO A 141 19.40 -13.28 -11.71
C PRO A 141 19.16 -13.99 -10.37
N ALA A 142 18.57 -13.31 -9.38
CA ALA A 142 18.22 -13.93 -8.10
C ALA A 142 16.98 -14.82 -8.21
N LEU A 143 16.04 -14.48 -9.09
CA LEU A 143 14.85 -15.31 -9.35
C LEU A 143 15.22 -16.62 -10.06
N GLU A 144 16.18 -16.59 -10.97
CA GLU A 144 16.76 -17.82 -11.55
C GLU A 144 17.49 -18.67 -10.50
N GLU A 145 18.21 -18.05 -9.56
CA GLU A 145 18.84 -18.75 -8.43
C GLU A 145 17.80 -19.40 -7.52
N ALA A 146 16.68 -18.73 -7.24
CA ALA A 146 15.56 -19.29 -6.49
C ALA A 146 14.93 -20.48 -7.21
N ALA A 147 14.65 -20.34 -8.52
CA ALA A 147 14.10 -21.43 -9.35
C ALA A 147 15.04 -22.64 -9.40
N ALA A 148 16.35 -22.43 -9.52
CA ALA A 148 17.35 -23.51 -9.47
C ALA A 148 17.42 -24.23 -8.11
N ALA A 149 17.06 -23.52 -7.03
CA ALA A 149 16.92 -24.07 -5.67
C ALA A 149 15.55 -24.74 -5.43
N GLY A 150 14.62 -24.67 -6.38
CA GLY A 150 13.26 -25.18 -6.24
C GLY A 150 12.35 -24.31 -5.37
N ILE A 151 12.69 -23.04 -5.18
CA ILE A 151 11.96 -22.07 -4.38
C ILE A 151 11.00 -21.30 -5.30
N PRO A 152 9.67 -21.47 -5.22
CA PRO A 152 8.72 -20.69 -5.98
C PRO A 152 8.75 -19.21 -5.57
N THR A 153 8.54 -18.33 -6.55
CA THR A 153 8.60 -16.88 -6.37
C THR A 153 7.30 -16.22 -6.83
N VAL A 154 6.82 -15.26 -6.04
CA VAL A 154 5.61 -14.48 -6.33
C VAL A 154 5.95 -13.00 -6.21
N SER A 155 5.83 -12.26 -7.31
CA SER A 155 5.91 -10.81 -7.26
C SER A 155 4.51 -10.22 -6.99
N VAL A 156 4.44 -9.19 -6.17
CA VAL A 156 3.19 -8.52 -5.80
C VAL A 156 3.25 -7.04 -6.14
N ASP A 157 2.08 -6.43 -6.48
CA ASP A 157 1.92 -5.01 -6.81
C ASP A 157 2.55 -4.58 -8.15
N ALA A 158 3.68 -5.15 -8.53
CA ALA A 158 4.32 -4.93 -9.81
C ALA A 158 4.84 -6.25 -10.39
N PHE A 159 5.07 -6.30 -11.69
CA PHE A 159 5.54 -7.51 -12.37
C PHE A 159 7.07 -7.55 -12.50
N VAL A 160 7.58 -8.75 -12.71
CA VAL A 160 8.95 -9.01 -13.19
C VAL A 160 8.91 -9.79 -14.49
N THR A 161 10.00 -9.73 -15.27
CA THR A 161 10.09 -10.39 -16.58
C THR A 161 10.59 -11.84 -16.50
N HIS A 162 10.87 -12.36 -15.30
CA HIS A 162 11.26 -13.75 -15.09
C HIS A 162 10.08 -14.70 -15.34
N GLU A 163 10.19 -15.57 -16.35
CA GLU A 163 9.10 -16.44 -16.81
C GLU A 163 8.59 -17.46 -15.76
N GLY A 164 9.44 -17.81 -14.78
CA GLY A 164 9.08 -18.76 -13.71
C GLY A 164 8.42 -18.14 -12.49
N THR A 165 8.32 -16.80 -12.43
CA THR A 165 7.70 -16.08 -11.31
C THR A 165 6.22 -15.85 -11.58
N PHE A 166 5.37 -16.06 -10.55
CA PHE A 166 3.99 -15.60 -10.61
C PHE A 166 3.93 -14.11 -10.31
N ASN A 167 3.21 -13.37 -11.14
CA ASN A 167 3.01 -11.92 -11.00
C ASN A 167 1.57 -11.66 -10.55
N LEU A 168 1.38 -11.17 -9.33
CA LEU A 168 0.07 -10.85 -8.75
C LEU A 168 0.00 -9.34 -8.49
N TYR A 169 -0.82 -8.60 -9.23
CA TYR A 169 -0.90 -7.16 -9.06
C TYR A 169 -2.25 -6.59 -9.45
N ASN A 170 -2.54 -5.40 -8.94
CA ASN A 170 -3.73 -4.65 -9.28
C ASN A 170 -3.71 -4.26 -10.76
N ASN A 171 -4.84 -4.40 -11.44
CA ASN A 171 -5.01 -3.98 -12.83
C ASN A 171 -5.00 -2.44 -12.92
N GLN A 172 -3.79 -1.88 -13.05
CA GLN A 172 -3.57 -0.44 -13.00
C GLN A 172 -4.13 0.30 -14.22
N VAL A 173 -4.20 -0.37 -15.38
CA VAL A 173 -4.84 0.18 -16.58
C VAL A 173 -6.34 0.35 -16.33
N GLU A 174 -6.99 -0.69 -15.84
CA GLU A 174 -8.42 -0.66 -15.51
C GLU A 174 -8.73 0.32 -14.37
N TYR A 175 -7.87 0.39 -13.35
CA TYR A 175 -7.95 1.38 -12.27
C TYR A 175 -8.12 2.80 -12.81
N ALA A 176 -7.24 3.20 -13.72
CA ALA A 176 -7.26 4.55 -14.25
C ALA A 176 -8.38 4.76 -15.24
N ARG A 177 -8.71 3.74 -16.05
CA ARG A 177 -9.81 3.80 -17.01
C ARG A 177 -11.14 4.02 -16.30
N LEU A 178 -11.44 3.22 -15.26
CA LEU A 178 -12.68 3.36 -14.48
C LEU A 178 -12.82 4.75 -13.84
N GLY A 179 -11.76 5.21 -13.18
CA GLY A 179 -11.77 6.52 -12.53
C GLY A 179 -11.92 7.66 -13.54
N ALA A 180 -11.22 7.60 -14.66
CA ALA A 180 -11.30 8.63 -15.71
C ALA A 180 -12.68 8.66 -16.40
N GLU A 181 -13.25 7.50 -16.74
CA GLU A 181 -14.59 7.42 -17.32
C GLU A 181 -15.64 8.00 -16.37
N TRP A 182 -15.61 7.61 -15.08
CA TRP A 182 -16.51 8.18 -14.07
C TRP A 182 -16.38 9.72 -14.01
N LEU A 183 -15.14 10.23 -13.94
CA LEU A 183 -14.89 11.68 -13.87
C LEU A 183 -15.44 12.41 -15.08
N PHE A 184 -15.15 11.91 -16.28
CA PHE A 184 -15.60 12.53 -17.53
C PHE A 184 -17.12 12.50 -17.68
N GLU A 185 -17.78 11.45 -17.18
CA GLU A 185 -19.24 11.37 -17.11
C GLU A 185 -19.83 12.41 -16.15
N GLN A 186 -19.23 12.58 -14.94
CA GLN A 186 -19.66 13.61 -13.99
C GLN A 186 -19.49 15.02 -14.58
N MET A 187 -18.47 15.26 -15.36
CA MET A 187 -18.27 16.52 -16.09
C MET A 187 -19.19 16.71 -17.31
N GLY A 188 -20.06 15.74 -17.61
CA GLY A 188 -20.92 15.79 -18.80
C GLY A 188 -20.16 15.61 -20.13
N GLY A 189 -19.01 14.99 -20.12
CA GLY A 189 -18.21 14.62 -21.27
C GLY A 189 -17.36 15.77 -21.86
N SER A 190 -17.23 16.92 -21.18
CA SER A 190 -16.47 18.08 -21.65
C SER A 190 -15.92 18.90 -20.48
N GLY A 191 -14.83 19.63 -20.70
CA GLY A 191 -14.23 20.51 -19.71
C GLY A 191 -12.75 20.24 -19.48
N ASN A 192 -12.20 20.84 -18.43
CA ASN A 192 -10.77 20.80 -18.12
C ASN A 192 -10.48 19.93 -16.89
N VAL A 193 -9.65 18.93 -17.05
CA VAL A 193 -9.23 18.02 -15.96
C VAL A 193 -7.81 18.35 -15.49
N TYR A 194 -7.63 18.66 -14.22
CA TYR A 194 -6.30 18.70 -13.62
C TYR A 194 -5.83 17.28 -13.31
N TYR A 195 -4.78 16.85 -14.04
CA TYR A 195 -4.30 15.46 -14.02
C TYR A 195 -3.06 15.32 -13.14
N MET A 196 -3.24 14.67 -11.97
CA MET A 196 -2.20 14.47 -10.96
C MET A 196 -1.77 13.01 -10.91
N ARG A 197 -0.57 12.73 -11.42
CA ARG A 197 0.01 11.39 -11.54
C ARG A 197 0.83 11.00 -10.31
N GLY A 198 1.26 9.73 -10.28
CA GLY A 198 2.10 9.19 -9.22
C GLY A 198 3.59 9.47 -9.39
N PHE A 199 4.40 8.43 -9.23
CA PHE A 199 5.86 8.50 -9.32
C PHE A 199 6.31 8.31 -10.78
N ALA A 200 7.02 9.30 -11.32
CA ALA A 200 7.47 9.27 -12.71
C ALA A 200 8.35 8.05 -13.01
N GLY A 201 7.96 7.27 -14.03
CA GLY A 201 8.68 6.07 -14.47
C GLY A 201 8.37 4.81 -13.67
N HIS A 202 7.51 4.87 -12.64
CA HIS A 202 7.03 3.68 -11.96
C HIS A 202 6.04 2.91 -12.85
N PRO A 203 6.12 1.57 -12.94
CA PRO A 203 5.21 0.77 -13.78
C PRO A 203 3.73 1.06 -13.53
N ALA A 204 3.28 1.11 -12.28
CA ALA A 204 1.89 1.41 -11.95
C ALA A 204 1.46 2.81 -12.43
N ASP A 205 2.33 3.84 -12.37
CA ASP A 205 2.01 5.16 -12.93
C ASP A 205 1.90 5.12 -14.45
N SER A 206 2.79 4.37 -15.11
CA SER A 206 2.77 4.20 -16.57
C SER A 206 1.50 3.48 -17.04
N ASP A 207 1.10 2.42 -16.36
CA ASP A 207 -0.11 1.66 -16.66
C ASP A 207 -1.38 2.50 -16.40
N ARG A 208 -1.41 3.25 -15.28
CA ARG A 208 -2.50 4.22 -15.02
C ARG A 208 -2.59 5.29 -16.10
N HIS A 209 -1.45 5.77 -16.60
CA HIS A 209 -1.45 6.71 -17.70
C HIS A 209 -2.06 6.11 -18.98
N ILE A 210 -1.76 4.83 -19.28
CA ILE A 210 -2.38 4.12 -20.41
C ILE A 210 -3.90 4.09 -20.24
N GLY A 211 -4.42 3.64 -19.10
CA GLY A 211 -5.86 3.56 -18.84
C GLY A 211 -6.56 4.92 -18.89
N PHE A 212 -5.93 5.96 -18.34
CA PHE A 212 -6.45 7.33 -18.46
C PHE A 212 -6.54 7.80 -19.92
N GLN A 213 -5.51 7.54 -20.75
CA GLN A 213 -5.51 7.90 -22.17
C GLN A 213 -6.53 7.08 -22.97
N GLU A 214 -6.74 5.81 -22.65
CA GLU A 214 -7.78 4.98 -23.26
C GLU A 214 -9.18 5.55 -23.00
N ALA A 215 -9.47 5.97 -21.76
CA ALA A 215 -10.70 6.66 -21.41
C ALA A 215 -10.83 7.99 -22.18
N LEU A 216 -9.77 8.83 -22.13
CA LEU A 216 -9.74 10.14 -22.76
C LEU A 216 -10.06 10.08 -24.28
N ALA A 217 -9.62 9.03 -24.95
CA ALA A 217 -9.89 8.84 -26.39
C ALA A 217 -11.39 8.80 -26.73
N ASN A 218 -12.25 8.47 -25.77
CA ASN A 218 -13.70 8.44 -25.92
C ASN A 218 -14.38 9.79 -25.60
N TYR A 219 -13.63 10.77 -25.06
CA TYR A 219 -14.15 12.08 -24.64
C TYR A 219 -13.36 13.24 -25.27
N PRO A 220 -13.56 13.50 -26.56
CA PRO A 220 -12.73 14.46 -27.33
C PRO A 220 -12.88 15.92 -26.89
N ASP A 221 -13.91 16.26 -26.12
CA ASP A 221 -14.14 17.60 -25.58
C ASP A 221 -13.57 17.79 -24.17
N ILE A 222 -12.85 16.81 -23.64
CA ILE A 222 -12.05 16.92 -22.41
C ILE A 222 -10.65 17.45 -22.72
N THR A 223 -10.22 18.45 -21.97
CA THR A 223 -8.87 19.00 -22.03
C THR A 223 -8.09 18.65 -20.77
N VAL A 224 -6.88 18.12 -20.91
CA VAL A 224 -6.02 17.76 -19.78
C VAL A 224 -5.09 18.91 -19.40
N LEU A 225 -5.08 19.28 -18.13
CA LEU A 225 -4.27 20.35 -17.56
C LEU A 225 -3.18 19.78 -16.62
N PRO A 226 -2.00 20.42 -16.57
CA PRO A 226 -1.56 21.57 -17.41
C PRO A 226 -1.17 21.17 -18.84
N ASN A 227 -1.08 19.87 -19.11
CA ASN A 227 -0.78 19.26 -20.41
C ASN A 227 -1.15 17.75 -20.33
N GLU A 228 -1.09 17.04 -21.46
CA GLU A 228 -1.47 15.62 -21.55
C GLU A 228 -0.68 14.68 -20.63
N GLU A 229 0.54 15.05 -20.25
CA GLU A 229 1.37 14.27 -19.32
C GLU A 229 0.98 14.49 -17.83
N GLY A 230 0.22 15.53 -17.50
CA GLY A 230 -0.14 15.88 -16.14
C GLY A 230 1.04 16.35 -15.27
N VAL A 231 0.87 16.26 -13.96
CA VAL A 231 1.90 16.57 -12.97
C VAL A 231 2.17 15.36 -12.08
N HIS A 232 3.42 15.14 -11.71
CA HIS A 232 3.81 14.02 -10.86
C HIS A 232 3.86 14.42 -9.39
N THR A 233 3.02 13.78 -8.56
CA THR A 233 3.01 13.96 -7.10
C THR A 233 4.08 13.13 -6.40
N GLY A 234 4.59 12.09 -7.08
CA GLY A 234 5.51 11.10 -6.49
C GLY A 234 4.86 10.25 -5.41
N TRP A 235 3.50 10.29 -5.29
CA TRP A 235 2.76 9.74 -4.15
C TRP A 235 3.26 10.23 -2.80
N ASP A 236 3.72 11.49 -2.79
CA ASP A 236 4.25 12.17 -1.60
C ASP A 236 3.27 13.27 -1.14
N PRO A 237 2.81 13.24 0.13
CA PRO A 237 1.84 14.20 0.63
C PRO A 237 2.29 15.66 0.55
N ALA A 238 3.57 15.94 0.81
CA ALA A 238 4.10 17.31 0.80
C ALA A 238 4.19 17.87 -0.62
N THR A 239 4.63 17.04 -1.57
CA THR A 239 4.67 17.38 -3.00
C THR A 239 3.26 17.63 -3.52
N THR A 240 2.31 16.75 -3.21
CA THR A 240 0.90 16.91 -3.62
C THR A 240 0.31 18.21 -3.08
N THR A 241 0.50 18.48 -1.79
CA THR A 241 0.05 19.73 -1.16
C THR A 241 0.66 20.96 -1.82
N THR A 242 1.95 20.88 -2.19
CA THR A 242 2.62 21.99 -2.90
C THR A 242 2.00 22.23 -4.27
N LEU A 243 1.84 21.17 -5.08
CA LEU A 243 1.30 21.26 -6.44
C LEU A 243 -0.12 21.84 -6.45
N ILE A 244 -1.00 21.33 -5.59
CA ILE A 244 -2.39 21.83 -5.54
C ILE A 244 -2.46 23.28 -5.02
N ASN A 245 -1.65 23.67 -4.04
CA ASN A 245 -1.60 25.05 -3.57
C ASN A 245 -1.05 26.02 -4.64
N GLU A 246 -0.07 25.61 -5.44
CA GLU A 246 0.42 26.39 -6.58
C GLU A 246 -0.69 26.55 -7.62
N TRP A 247 -1.44 25.49 -7.91
CA TRP A 247 -2.57 25.53 -8.84
C TRP A 247 -3.67 26.48 -8.38
N LEU A 248 -4.05 26.40 -7.09
CA LEU A 248 -5.03 27.30 -6.49
C LEU A 248 -4.56 28.77 -6.52
N THR A 249 -3.34 29.05 -6.07
CA THR A 249 -2.81 30.42 -5.96
C THR A 249 -2.48 31.06 -7.31
N SER A 250 -2.24 30.28 -8.35
CA SER A 250 -2.05 30.78 -9.72
C SER A 250 -3.36 31.25 -10.37
N GLY A 251 -4.50 30.91 -9.79
CA GLY A 251 -5.82 31.17 -10.34
C GLY A 251 -6.27 30.17 -11.42
N GLN A 252 -5.46 29.17 -11.75
CA GLN A 252 -5.79 28.15 -12.76
C GLN A 252 -6.89 27.19 -12.30
N TYR A 253 -7.12 27.09 -10.99
CA TYR A 253 -8.21 26.31 -10.44
C TYR A 253 -9.58 26.75 -10.93
N ALA A 254 -9.77 28.05 -11.19
CA ALA A 254 -11.03 28.61 -11.70
C ALA A 254 -11.44 28.08 -13.09
N ASP A 255 -10.48 27.55 -13.86
CA ASP A 255 -10.71 26.94 -15.17
C ASP A 255 -10.75 25.40 -15.10
N THR A 256 -10.74 24.78 -13.89
CA THR A 256 -10.74 23.34 -13.66
C THR A 256 -12.16 22.85 -13.43
N ASP A 257 -12.59 21.85 -14.17
CA ASP A 257 -13.91 21.23 -14.08
C ASP A 257 -13.89 19.86 -13.40
N GLY A 258 -12.70 19.26 -13.23
CA GLY A 258 -12.52 17.99 -12.54
C GLY A 258 -11.05 17.73 -12.19
N ILE A 259 -10.80 16.86 -11.21
CA ILE A 259 -9.45 16.48 -10.78
C ILE A 259 -9.34 14.96 -10.77
N TRP A 260 -8.35 14.44 -11.48
CA TRP A 260 -7.97 13.04 -11.38
C TRP A 260 -6.69 12.92 -10.56
N THR A 261 -6.74 12.11 -9.51
CA THR A 261 -5.60 11.78 -8.67
C THR A 261 -5.38 10.27 -8.61
N SER A 262 -4.25 9.83 -8.09
CA SER A 262 -3.92 8.41 -7.99
C SER A 262 -3.35 8.01 -6.64
N GLY A 263 -3.79 8.67 -5.60
CA GLY A 263 -3.30 8.63 -4.24
C GLY A 263 -2.89 10.02 -3.75
N MET A 264 -2.87 10.23 -2.44
CA MET A 264 -2.71 11.55 -1.79
C MET A 264 -3.91 12.49 -2.04
N ASP A 265 -5.09 11.90 -2.23
CA ASP A 265 -6.34 12.56 -2.64
C ASP A 265 -6.86 13.48 -1.54
N SER A 266 -6.74 13.05 -0.28
CA SER A 266 -7.16 13.83 0.89
C SER A 266 -6.41 15.15 1.01
N GLN A 267 -5.14 15.22 0.60
CA GLN A 267 -4.36 16.46 0.56
C GLN A 267 -4.91 17.46 -0.47
N VAL A 268 -5.47 16.95 -1.57
CA VAL A 268 -6.10 17.78 -2.61
C VAL A 268 -7.40 18.38 -2.08
N VAL A 269 -8.25 17.55 -1.47
CA VAL A 269 -9.52 17.97 -0.85
C VAL A 269 -9.27 18.99 0.26
N ASP A 270 -8.33 18.72 1.16
CA ASP A 270 -7.98 19.63 2.26
C ASP A 270 -7.50 21.00 1.76
N ALA A 271 -6.66 21.01 0.71
CA ALA A 271 -6.14 22.26 0.15
C ALA A 271 -7.26 23.12 -0.48
N ILE A 272 -8.19 22.50 -1.23
CA ILE A 272 -9.34 23.20 -1.82
C ILE A 272 -10.23 23.78 -0.73
N GLN A 273 -10.54 22.98 0.30
CA GLN A 273 -11.34 23.43 1.46
C GLN A 273 -10.69 24.59 2.21
N GLN A 274 -9.37 24.50 2.47
CA GLN A 274 -8.61 25.57 3.14
C GLN A 274 -8.55 26.85 2.33
N ALA A 275 -8.51 26.75 1.00
CA ALA A 275 -8.56 27.90 0.10
C ALA A 275 -9.96 28.55 0.06
N GLY A 276 -11.00 27.85 0.50
CA GLY A 276 -12.38 28.30 0.46
C GLY A 276 -12.96 28.28 -0.96
N GLU A 277 -12.37 27.49 -1.85
CA GLU A 277 -12.88 27.28 -3.20
C GLU A 277 -13.99 26.21 -3.22
N ALA A 278 -14.87 26.28 -4.22
CA ALA A 278 -15.86 25.23 -4.43
C ALA A 278 -15.19 23.95 -4.95
N PHE A 279 -15.65 22.79 -4.49
CA PHE A 279 -15.19 21.52 -5.02
C PHE A 279 -15.64 21.33 -6.48
N VAL A 280 -14.78 20.68 -7.26
CA VAL A 280 -15.11 20.05 -8.54
C VAL A 280 -15.12 18.54 -8.32
N PRO A 281 -15.68 17.69 -9.20
CA PRO A 281 -15.57 16.24 -9.09
C PRO A 281 -14.12 15.77 -8.99
N ILE A 282 -13.85 14.86 -8.03
CA ILE A 282 -12.50 14.36 -7.73
C ILE A 282 -12.49 12.82 -7.77
N VAL A 283 -11.58 12.26 -8.54
CA VAL A 283 -11.26 10.82 -8.49
C VAL A 283 -10.00 10.60 -7.69
N GLY A 284 -10.02 9.61 -6.82
CA GLY A 284 -8.87 9.22 -6.02
C GLY A 284 -8.76 7.72 -5.80
N ALA A 285 -7.80 7.34 -4.97
CA ALA A 285 -7.62 5.98 -4.48
C ALA A 285 -8.51 5.70 -3.26
N ASP A 286 -8.59 4.45 -2.87
CA ASP A 286 -9.34 3.96 -1.70
C ASP A 286 -8.64 4.23 -0.37
N LEU A 287 -7.96 5.38 -0.21
CA LEU A 287 -7.30 5.76 1.03
C LEU A 287 -8.30 6.16 2.11
N GLY A 288 -8.08 5.71 3.35
CA GLY A 288 -9.00 5.91 4.46
C GLY A 288 -9.39 7.36 4.70
N ALA A 289 -8.44 8.32 4.61
CA ALA A 289 -8.73 9.74 4.76
C ALA A 289 -9.63 10.29 3.65
N PHE A 290 -9.40 9.89 2.39
CA PHE A 290 -10.20 10.37 1.27
C PHE A 290 -11.62 9.81 1.32
N VAL A 291 -11.78 8.52 1.58
CA VAL A 291 -13.11 7.91 1.74
C VAL A 291 -13.87 8.53 2.91
N ALA A 292 -13.19 8.83 4.03
CA ALA A 292 -13.80 9.55 5.14
C ALA A 292 -14.28 10.95 4.74
N GLN A 293 -13.55 11.68 3.90
CA GLN A 293 -13.98 12.97 3.36
C GLN A 293 -15.18 12.83 2.42
N LEU A 294 -15.23 11.80 1.58
CA LEU A 294 -16.38 11.52 0.70
C LEU A 294 -17.65 11.21 1.48
N LEU A 295 -17.54 10.58 2.64
CA LEU A 295 -18.67 10.21 3.51
C LEU A 295 -19.09 11.34 4.47
N ASP A 296 -18.22 12.31 4.75
CA ASP A 296 -18.52 13.46 5.62
C ASP A 296 -19.15 14.62 4.82
N THR A 297 -20.42 14.46 4.47
CA THR A 297 -21.18 15.45 3.68
C THR A 297 -21.42 16.79 4.40
N GLU A 298 -21.25 16.86 5.73
CA GLU A 298 -21.37 18.10 6.50
C GLU A 298 -20.03 18.84 6.54
N GLY A 299 -18.92 18.12 6.78
CA GLY A 299 -17.57 18.68 6.82
C GLY A 299 -17.06 19.10 5.44
N PHE A 300 -17.41 18.34 4.40
CA PHE A 300 -16.96 18.56 3.01
C PHE A 300 -18.15 18.82 2.08
N ALA A 301 -18.98 19.78 2.44
CA ALA A 301 -20.20 20.09 1.71
C ALA A 301 -19.93 20.43 0.23
N GLY A 302 -20.55 19.68 -0.68
CA GLY A 302 -20.42 19.84 -2.13
C GLY A 302 -19.25 19.06 -2.75
N LEU A 303 -18.52 18.26 -1.97
CA LEU A 303 -17.54 17.32 -2.50
C LEU A 303 -18.27 16.15 -3.18
N GLU A 304 -18.11 16.02 -4.48
CA GLU A 304 -18.49 14.87 -5.27
C GLU A 304 -17.23 14.14 -5.71
N GLY A 305 -17.17 12.83 -5.49
CA GLY A 305 -15.96 12.09 -5.83
C GLY A 305 -16.16 10.58 -5.86
N SER A 306 -15.16 9.91 -6.40
CA SER A 306 -15.08 8.46 -6.40
C SER A 306 -13.69 7.98 -5.95
N ALA A 307 -13.69 6.86 -5.25
CA ALA A 307 -12.49 6.14 -4.89
C ALA A 307 -12.40 4.84 -5.71
N VAL A 308 -11.21 4.55 -6.23
CA VAL A 308 -10.92 3.30 -6.96
C VAL A 308 -9.97 2.47 -6.13
N THR A 309 -10.28 1.19 -5.93
CA THR A 309 -9.46 0.31 -5.10
C THR A 309 -8.09 0.04 -5.73
N ASN A 310 -7.06 0.19 -4.90
CA ASN A 310 -5.69 -0.24 -5.18
C ASN A 310 -5.18 -0.96 -3.93
N THR A 311 -5.64 -2.19 -3.77
CA THR A 311 -5.49 -2.91 -2.51
C THR A 311 -4.04 -3.27 -2.18
N ALA A 312 -3.59 -2.94 -0.96
CA ALA A 312 -2.33 -3.42 -0.40
C ALA A 312 -2.43 -4.87 0.11
N ALA A 313 -3.63 -5.45 0.14
CA ALA A 313 -3.85 -6.88 0.44
C ALA A 313 -3.14 -7.84 -0.55
N VAL A 314 -2.58 -7.30 -1.65
CA VAL A 314 -1.67 -8.07 -2.54
C VAL A 314 -0.50 -8.69 -1.78
N GLY A 315 -0.07 -8.13 -0.64
CA GLY A 315 0.94 -8.73 0.24
C GLY A 315 0.49 -10.07 0.80
N GLY A 316 -0.71 -10.10 1.38
CA GLY A 316 -1.35 -11.33 1.88
C GLY A 316 -1.71 -12.31 0.77
N ALA A 317 -2.30 -11.81 -0.31
CA ALA A 317 -2.61 -12.62 -1.48
C ALA A 317 -1.36 -13.28 -2.08
N GLY A 318 -0.21 -12.59 -2.07
CA GLY A 318 1.07 -13.17 -2.49
C GLY A 318 1.50 -14.35 -1.62
N VAL A 319 1.31 -14.27 -0.30
CA VAL A 319 1.57 -15.39 0.62
C VAL A 319 0.61 -16.55 0.33
N ASN A 320 -0.66 -16.28 0.09
CA ASN A 320 -1.65 -17.31 -0.27
C ASN A 320 -1.26 -18.01 -1.58
N VAL A 321 -0.92 -17.25 -2.63
CA VAL A 321 -0.44 -17.79 -3.90
C VAL A 321 0.83 -18.64 -3.69
N ALA A 322 1.78 -18.20 -2.88
CA ALA A 322 2.98 -18.97 -2.57
C ALA A 322 2.66 -20.31 -1.90
N LEU A 323 1.70 -20.34 -0.96
CA LEU A 323 1.23 -21.57 -0.31
C LEU A 323 0.57 -22.54 -1.29
N ARG A 324 -0.24 -22.02 -2.21
CA ARG A 324 -0.89 -22.82 -3.26
C ARG A 324 0.14 -23.42 -4.23
N LEU A 325 1.20 -22.67 -4.57
CA LEU A 325 2.31 -23.18 -5.38
C LEU A 325 3.09 -24.29 -4.66
N LEU A 326 3.32 -24.16 -3.34
CA LEU A 326 3.93 -25.21 -2.52
C LEU A 326 3.05 -26.47 -2.43
N ALA A 327 1.73 -26.31 -2.48
CA ALA A 327 0.77 -27.40 -2.56
C ALA A 327 0.65 -28.00 -3.98
N ASN A 328 1.38 -27.48 -4.98
CA ASN A 328 1.30 -27.85 -6.40
C ASN A 328 -0.10 -27.64 -6.99
N GLU A 329 -0.82 -26.59 -6.58
CA GLU A 329 -2.09 -26.21 -7.18
C GLU A 329 -1.86 -25.53 -8.53
N GLU A 330 -2.75 -25.78 -9.50
CA GLU A 330 -2.83 -25.02 -10.74
C GLU A 330 -3.56 -23.70 -10.47
N LEU A 331 -2.95 -22.58 -10.87
CA LEU A 331 -3.50 -21.24 -10.70
C LEU A 331 -4.03 -20.73 -12.03
N GLU A 332 -5.21 -20.12 -11.99
CA GLU A 332 -5.73 -19.41 -13.15
C GLU A 332 -4.92 -18.12 -13.36
N THR A 333 -4.57 -17.84 -14.62
CA THR A 333 -3.76 -16.67 -15.01
C THR A 333 -4.50 -15.86 -16.08
N ALA A 334 -4.22 -14.57 -16.16
CA ALA A 334 -4.85 -13.65 -17.08
C ALA A 334 -4.44 -13.94 -18.52
N GLU A 335 -5.41 -14.20 -19.41
CA GLU A 335 -5.17 -14.36 -20.83
C GLU A 335 -4.70 -13.04 -21.46
N GLY A 336 -3.64 -13.09 -22.25
CA GLY A 336 -3.12 -11.93 -22.97
C GLY A 336 -2.33 -10.94 -22.13
N ALA A 337 -2.06 -11.25 -20.86
CA ALA A 337 -1.17 -10.45 -20.03
C ALA A 337 0.23 -10.34 -20.64
N ALA A 338 0.90 -9.21 -20.41
CA ALA A 338 2.24 -8.94 -20.95
C ALA A 338 3.30 -9.94 -20.46
N GLN A 339 3.09 -10.53 -19.27
CA GLN A 339 3.96 -11.54 -18.67
C GLN A 339 3.20 -12.84 -18.45
N PRO A 340 3.83 -14.01 -18.62
CA PRO A 340 3.24 -15.29 -18.26
C PRO A 340 3.00 -15.35 -16.75
N ASN A 341 2.17 -16.30 -16.32
CA ASN A 341 1.84 -16.51 -14.90
C ASN A 341 1.35 -15.23 -14.18
N THR A 342 0.60 -14.38 -14.89
CA THR A 342 0.05 -13.14 -14.35
C THR A 342 -1.35 -13.39 -13.79
N ILE A 343 -1.58 -12.92 -12.56
CA ILE A 343 -2.88 -12.83 -11.90
C ILE A 343 -3.18 -11.34 -11.75
N LEU A 344 -4.21 -10.87 -12.44
CA LEU A 344 -4.67 -9.48 -12.34
C LEU A 344 -5.83 -9.40 -11.34
N LEU A 345 -5.76 -8.39 -10.49
CA LEU A 345 -6.82 -8.06 -9.54
C LEU A 345 -7.59 -6.86 -10.09
N ASP A 346 -8.85 -7.07 -10.43
CA ASP A 346 -9.68 -6.00 -10.96
C ASP A 346 -10.06 -5.01 -9.86
N PRO A 347 -9.93 -3.70 -10.12
CA PRO A 347 -10.33 -2.66 -9.17
C PRO A 347 -11.84 -2.52 -9.10
N VAL A 348 -12.31 -1.99 -7.97
CA VAL A 348 -13.70 -1.59 -7.75
C VAL A 348 -13.74 -0.08 -7.59
N LEU A 349 -14.70 0.58 -8.27
CA LEU A 349 -14.98 1.99 -8.09
C LEU A 349 -16.21 2.15 -7.21
N ALA A 350 -16.13 3.06 -6.24
CA ALA A 350 -17.27 3.51 -5.44
C ALA A 350 -17.30 5.03 -5.36
N ASP A 351 -18.48 5.63 -5.42
CA ASP A 351 -18.67 7.08 -5.39
C ASP A 351 -19.61 7.53 -4.25
N ASN A 352 -19.63 8.83 -3.98
CA ASN A 352 -20.55 9.42 -3.01
C ASN A 352 -21.75 10.11 -3.65
N VAL A 353 -22.02 9.88 -4.91
CA VAL A 353 -23.15 10.47 -5.65
C VAL A 353 -24.28 9.48 -5.91
N SER A 354 -24.04 8.18 -5.78
CA SER A 354 -25.03 7.11 -5.90
C SER A 354 -25.25 6.38 -4.56
N ASP A 355 -26.48 5.89 -4.33
CA ASP A 355 -26.80 5.11 -3.12
C ASP A 355 -25.93 3.82 -3.03
N GLU A 356 -25.63 3.18 -4.17
CA GLU A 356 -24.80 1.98 -4.26
C GLU A 356 -23.32 2.31 -3.94
N GLY A 357 -22.81 3.41 -4.49
CA GLY A 357 -21.46 3.88 -4.24
C GLY A 357 -21.24 4.23 -2.76
N ILE A 358 -22.18 4.98 -2.15
CA ILE A 358 -22.14 5.32 -0.72
C ILE A 358 -22.13 4.04 0.14
N ALA A 359 -23.02 3.09 -0.12
CA ALA A 359 -23.07 1.83 0.63
C ALA A 359 -21.77 1.04 0.49
N THR A 360 -21.14 1.09 -0.69
CA THR A 360 -19.85 0.44 -0.95
C THR A 360 -18.73 1.14 -0.17
N LEU A 361 -18.64 2.48 -0.22
CA LEU A 361 -17.67 3.26 0.56
C LEU A 361 -17.81 2.99 2.07
N GLU A 362 -19.05 2.98 2.60
CA GLU A 362 -19.31 2.66 4.00
C GLU A 362 -18.83 1.26 4.39
N SER A 363 -18.98 0.29 3.47
CA SER A 363 -18.55 -1.10 3.71
C SER A 363 -17.02 -1.28 3.76
N TRP A 364 -16.27 -0.33 3.20
CA TRP A 364 -14.80 -0.36 3.22
C TRP A 364 -14.20 0.21 4.50
N VAL A 365 -14.96 1.00 5.27
CA VAL A 365 -14.43 1.64 6.48
C VAL A 365 -14.06 0.62 7.53
N VAL A 366 -12.82 0.67 8.00
CA VAL A 366 -12.30 -0.20 9.07
C VAL A 366 -11.81 0.65 10.23
N ASP A 367 -12.32 0.36 11.43
CA ASP A 367 -11.95 1.08 12.63
C ASP A 367 -10.45 0.86 12.98
N GLY A 368 -9.77 1.98 13.25
CA GLY A 368 -8.38 1.95 13.70
C GLY A 368 -7.33 1.85 12.58
N LEU A 369 -7.76 1.83 11.30
CA LEU A 369 -6.85 1.92 10.17
C LEU A 369 -6.20 3.31 10.11
N ASP A 370 -4.91 3.36 9.72
CA ASP A 370 -4.23 4.63 9.46
C ASP A 370 -4.92 5.37 8.29
N PRO A 371 -5.22 6.66 8.41
CA PRO A 371 -5.91 7.42 7.37
C PRO A 371 -5.23 7.42 5.99
N LEU A 372 -3.93 7.16 5.92
CA LEU A 372 -3.16 7.09 4.68
C LEU A 372 -3.04 5.65 4.12
N TRP A 373 -3.68 4.68 4.74
CA TRP A 373 -3.70 3.32 4.26
C TRP A 373 -4.90 3.08 3.34
N PRO A 374 -4.76 2.24 2.29
CA PRO A 374 -5.87 1.76 1.48
C PRO A 374 -6.91 0.99 2.32
N LEU A 375 -8.17 1.05 1.92
CA LEU A 375 -9.26 0.36 2.61
C LEU A 375 -9.49 -1.06 2.11
N GLY A 376 -8.93 -1.43 0.96
CA GLY A 376 -9.00 -2.78 0.41
C GLY A 376 -8.11 -3.77 1.18
N LEU A 377 -8.54 -4.18 2.39
CA LEU A 377 -7.74 -5.03 3.28
C LEU A 377 -7.81 -6.53 2.95
N THR A 378 -8.77 -6.97 2.13
CA THR A 378 -8.95 -8.37 1.77
C THR A 378 -9.23 -8.53 0.27
N ILE A 379 -8.90 -9.68 -0.29
CA ILE A 379 -9.18 -10.04 -1.68
C ILE A 379 -9.89 -11.39 -1.70
N GLU A 380 -11.12 -11.42 -2.21
CA GLU A 380 -11.91 -12.64 -2.29
C GLU A 380 -11.16 -13.72 -3.09
N GLY A 381 -11.08 -14.92 -2.54
CA GLY A 381 -10.39 -16.07 -3.15
C GLY A 381 -8.85 -16.04 -2.99
N PHE A 382 -8.26 -14.95 -2.43
CA PHE A 382 -6.81 -14.80 -2.26
C PHE A 382 -6.37 -14.46 -0.84
N THR A 383 -7.29 -14.16 0.08
CA THR A 383 -6.94 -13.86 1.47
C THR A 383 -7.85 -14.62 2.42
N THR A 384 -7.32 -15.07 3.56
CA THR A 384 -8.04 -15.86 4.58
C THR A 384 -8.16 -15.16 5.92
N TYR A 385 -7.42 -14.07 6.14
CA TYR A 385 -7.50 -13.24 7.35
C TYR A 385 -8.69 -12.28 7.31
N THR A 386 -9.03 -11.71 8.47
CA THR A 386 -10.01 -10.62 8.57
C THR A 386 -9.33 -9.23 8.49
N PRO A 387 -10.07 -8.16 8.15
CA PRO A 387 -9.54 -6.80 8.19
C PRO A 387 -8.88 -6.43 9.53
N GLU A 388 -9.45 -6.85 10.66
CA GLU A 388 -8.90 -6.59 11.99
C GLU A 388 -7.56 -7.30 12.22
N GLN A 389 -7.38 -8.49 11.64
CA GLN A 389 -6.09 -9.20 11.67
C GLN A 389 -5.03 -8.47 10.85
N ALA A 390 -5.39 -7.90 9.69
CA ALA A 390 -4.49 -7.06 8.91
C ALA A 390 -4.06 -5.81 9.69
N VAL A 391 -5.02 -5.10 10.31
CA VAL A 391 -4.74 -3.92 11.15
C VAL A 391 -3.87 -4.26 12.36
N ALA A 392 -4.07 -5.43 12.96
CA ALA A 392 -3.25 -5.89 14.10
C ALA A 392 -1.78 -6.11 13.72
N CYS A 393 -1.50 -6.36 12.44
CA CYS A 393 -0.15 -6.51 11.88
C CYS A 393 0.72 -7.55 12.59
N LEU A 394 0.12 -8.67 13.01
CA LEU A 394 0.79 -9.76 13.73
C LEU A 394 1.07 -10.93 12.78
N GLY A 395 2.28 -11.46 12.85
CA GLY A 395 2.72 -12.63 12.12
C GLY A 395 2.87 -13.87 13.00
N PRO A 396 3.22 -15.02 12.40
CA PRO A 396 3.49 -16.23 13.15
C PRO A 396 4.58 -16.02 14.22
N GLY A 397 4.24 -16.29 15.48
CA GLY A 397 5.18 -16.19 16.63
C GLY A 397 5.31 -14.78 17.23
N GLU A 398 4.52 -13.80 16.77
CA GLU A 398 4.49 -12.44 17.32
C GLU A 398 3.38 -12.24 18.37
#